data_ddfd632bc95d741728e738bd188f23c0
#
_entry.id   ddfd632bc95d741728e738bd188f23c0
#
_cell.length_a   1.000
_cell.length_b   1.000
_cell.length_c   1.000
_cell.angle_alpha   90.00
_cell.angle_beta   90.00
_cell.angle_gamma   90.00
#
_symmetry.space_group_name_H-M   'P 1'
#
loop_
_entity.id
_entity.type
_entity.pdbx_description
1 polymer ?
#
loop_
_entity_poly.entity_id
_entity_poly.type
_entity_poly.pdbx_seq_one_letter_code
_entity_poly.pdbx_strand_id
1 'polypeptide(L)'
;MNSRERILGRVRRALVDVPRDDPSYEQAVSRDYACEHGDRSVEQTVELLAENLADYRAIVHRTDAEGLAGLIAGLLEKRGSASVLVPSGLDEGWLSQTGVTRVTDRAESTPHELDRVDSVVTACSVAIAETGTIVLDGSPDQGRRRITLVPDHHVCVVRVPEQVVSSVPQGLERLDPARPLTWISGPSATSDIELDRVEGVHGPRTLEVILVGDA
;
A
#
# COMPACT_ATOMS: atom_id res chain seq x y z
N MET A 1 -15.49 -35.19 24.05
CA MET A 1 -14.60 -34.01 24.08
C MET A 1 -14.34 -33.62 22.64
N ASN A 2 -14.75 -32.45 22.23
CA ASN A 2 -14.56 -32.00 20.83
C ASN A 2 -13.09 -31.58 20.58
N SER A 3 -12.72 -31.39 19.30
CA SER A 3 -11.35 -31.05 18.91
C SER A 3 -10.86 -29.75 19.56
N ARG A 4 -11.75 -28.76 19.70
CA ARG A 4 -11.46 -27.49 20.37
C ARG A 4 -11.09 -27.69 21.85
N GLU A 5 -11.85 -28.44 22.59
CA GLU A 5 -11.58 -28.73 24.02
C GLU A 5 -10.25 -29.45 24.19
N ARG A 6 -9.93 -30.38 23.29
CA ARG A 6 -8.66 -31.11 23.31
C ARG A 6 -7.46 -30.20 23.06
N ILE A 7 -7.57 -29.29 22.10
CA ILE A 7 -6.52 -28.30 21.80
C ILE A 7 -6.33 -27.34 22.96
N LEU A 8 -7.42 -26.74 23.47
CA LEU A 8 -7.36 -25.82 24.59
C LEU A 8 -6.83 -26.51 25.87
N GLY A 9 -7.17 -27.78 26.09
CA GLY A 9 -6.64 -28.57 27.20
C GLY A 9 -5.13 -28.81 27.09
N ARG A 10 -4.57 -28.97 25.89
CA ARG A 10 -3.12 -29.06 25.67
C ARG A 10 -2.42 -27.72 25.93
N VAL A 11 -2.98 -26.62 25.43
CA VAL A 11 -2.45 -25.27 25.67
C VAL A 11 -2.43 -24.95 27.16
N ARG A 12 -3.54 -25.18 27.89
CA ARG A 12 -3.62 -24.92 29.32
C ARG A 12 -2.60 -25.75 30.11
N ARG A 13 -2.34 -27.01 29.72
CA ARG A 13 -1.32 -27.85 30.36
C ARG A 13 0.10 -27.37 30.09
N ALA A 14 0.36 -26.89 28.87
CA ALA A 14 1.67 -26.32 28.51
C ALA A 14 1.96 -25.00 29.23
N LEU A 15 0.93 -24.29 29.71
CA LEU A 15 1.04 -22.99 30.39
C LEU A 15 0.86 -23.11 31.92
N VAL A 16 0.91 -24.34 32.48
CA VAL A 16 0.68 -24.56 33.93
C VAL A 16 1.74 -23.88 34.82
N ASP A 17 2.95 -23.81 34.35
CA ASP A 17 4.13 -23.23 34.99
C ASP A 17 4.33 -21.74 34.68
N VAL A 18 3.52 -21.15 33.80
CA VAL A 18 3.55 -19.72 33.51
C VAL A 18 2.85 -18.97 34.66
N PRO A 19 3.52 -18.02 35.33
CA PRO A 19 2.91 -17.21 36.38
C PRO A 19 1.64 -16.52 35.85
N ARG A 20 0.58 -16.54 36.65
CA ARG A 20 -0.69 -15.88 36.30
C ARG A 20 -0.73 -14.40 36.69
N ASP A 21 0.30 -13.94 37.37
CA ASP A 21 0.46 -12.55 37.82
C ASP A 21 1.26 -11.71 36.81
N ASP A 22 1.17 -12.07 35.51
CA ASP A 22 1.70 -11.22 34.45
C ASP A 22 0.97 -9.87 34.44
N PRO A 23 1.70 -8.77 34.40
CA PRO A 23 1.09 -7.44 34.21
C PRO A 23 0.21 -7.46 32.95
N SER A 24 -0.80 -6.61 32.90
CA SER A 24 -1.60 -6.46 31.70
C SER A 24 -0.69 -6.12 30.50
N TYR A 25 -1.09 -6.49 29.29
CA TYR A 25 -0.29 -6.23 28.09
C TYR A 25 0.13 -4.75 27.96
N GLU A 26 -0.75 -3.83 28.38
CA GLU A 26 -0.50 -2.40 28.41
C GLU A 26 0.62 -2.00 29.40
N GLN A 27 0.82 -2.78 30.46
CA GLN A 27 1.85 -2.56 31.48
C GLN A 27 3.14 -3.34 31.20
N ALA A 28 3.03 -4.50 30.52
CA ALA A 28 4.16 -5.39 30.23
C ALA A 28 5.04 -4.86 29.09
N VAL A 29 4.46 -4.12 28.15
CA VAL A 29 5.15 -3.60 26.98
C VAL A 29 5.28 -2.09 27.09
N SER A 30 6.51 -1.60 27.32
CA SER A 30 6.78 -0.18 27.21
C SER A 30 6.48 0.30 25.78
N ARG A 31 5.70 1.38 25.68
CA ARG A 31 5.39 2.07 24.43
C ARG A 31 6.11 3.41 24.34
N ASP A 32 7.18 3.55 25.12
CA ASP A 32 8.05 4.72 25.13
C ASP A 32 9.01 4.67 23.93
N TYR A 33 8.43 4.76 22.72
CA TYR A 33 9.17 4.86 21.47
C TYR A 33 8.95 6.23 20.83
N ALA A 34 9.94 6.72 20.11
CA ALA A 34 9.84 7.99 19.41
C ALA A 34 8.80 7.88 18.28
N CYS A 35 7.82 8.80 18.31
CA CYS A 35 6.85 8.92 17.22
C CYS A 35 7.44 9.70 16.02
N GLU A 36 8.46 10.52 16.25
CA GLU A 36 9.18 11.28 15.23
C GLU A 36 10.67 11.11 15.41
N HIS A 37 11.41 11.05 14.32
CA HIS A 37 12.86 10.94 14.30
C HIS A 37 13.46 12.18 13.61
N GLY A 38 13.93 13.13 14.39
CA GLY A 38 14.50 14.40 13.94
C GLY A 38 13.46 15.47 13.57
N ASP A 39 13.98 16.67 13.30
CA ASP A 39 13.17 17.86 12.98
C ASP A 39 13.18 18.07 11.47
N ARG A 40 12.25 17.43 10.74
CA ARG A 40 12.08 17.61 9.29
C ARG A 40 10.94 18.56 9.01
N SER A 41 11.13 19.48 8.05
CA SER A 41 10.01 20.24 7.51
C SER A 41 9.07 19.32 6.71
N VAL A 42 7.89 19.83 6.37
CA VAL A 42 6.93 19.10 5.52
C VAL A 42 7.55 18.75 4.18
N GLU A 43 8.25 19.70 3.55
CA GLU A 43 8.91 19.52 2.26
C GLU A 43 10.03 18.48 2.35
N GLN A 44 10.82 18.51 3.43
CA GLN A 44 11.87 17.51 3.68
C GLN A 44 11.29 16.11 3.88
N THR A 45 10.11 16.01 4.51
CA THR A 45 9.41 14.73 4.69
C THR A 45 8.90 14.18 3.37
N VAL A 46 8.35 15.02 2.50
CA VAL A 46 7.92 14.63 1.15
C VAL A 46 9.12 14.21 0.29
N GLU A 47 10.24 14.94 0.39
CA GLU A 47 11.47 14.56 -0.33
C GLU A 47 12.01 13.22 0.13
N LEU A 48 12.09 12.99 1.45
CA LEU A 48 12.49 11.71 2.02
C LEU A 48 11.60 10.55 1.54
N LEU A 49 10.28 10.78 1.45
CA LEU A 49 9.37 9.80 0.88
C LEU A 49 9.76 9.45 -0.55
N ALA A 50 10.01 10.47 -1.39
CA ALA A 50 10.37 10.27 -2.79
C ALA A 50 11.69 9.49 -2.94
N GLU A 51 12.70 9.86 -2.15
CA GLU A 51 13.99 9.17 -2.12
C GLU A 51 13.84 7.70 -1.73
N ASN A 52 13.15 7.42 -0.61
CA ASN A 52 12.98 6.04 -0.13
C ASN A 52 12.09 5.19 -1.06
N LEU A 53 11.07 5.77 -1.70
CA LEU A 53 10.30 5.08 -2.74
C LEU A 53 11.19 4.67 -3.92
N ALA A 54 12.07 5.58 -4.37
CA ALA A 54 12.99 5.33 -5.47
C ALA A 54 14.06 4.28 -5.09
N ASP A 55 14.58 4.30 -3.87
CA ASP A 55 15.51 3.31 -3.35
C ASP A 55 14.90 1.89 -3.36
N TYR A 56 13.61 1.79 -3.08
CA TYR A 56 12.83 0.55 -3.22
C TYR A 56 12.35 0.28 -4.65
N ARG A 57 12.89 1.02 -5.66
CA ARG A 57 12.62 0.84 -7.10
C ARG A 57 11.21 1.21 -7.56
N ALA A 58 10.45 1.98 -6.79
CA ALA A 58 9.28 2.66 -7.33
C ALA A 58 9.73 3.78 -8.27
N ILE A 59 8.95 4.02 -9.31
CA ILE A 59 9.19 5.14 -10.24
C ILE A 59 8.35 6.31 -9.74
N VAL A 60 9.03 7.36 -9.25
CA VAL A 60 8.36 8.49 -8.61
C VAL A 60 8.17 9.63 -9.61
N HIS A 61 6.96 10.15 -9.67
CA HIS A 61 6.57 11.32 -10.47
C HIS A 61 6.02 12.41 -9.58
N ARG A 62 6.06 13.65 -10.05
CA ARG A 62 5.50 14.82 -9.36
C ARG A 62 4.62 15.59 -10.33
N THR A 63 3.49 16.07 -9.84
CA THR A 63 2.59 16.94 -10.60
C THR A 63 1.68 17.70 -9.65
N ASP A 64 1.00 18.71 -10.17
CA ASP A 64 -0.15 19.32 -9.53
C ASP A 64 -1.46 18.62 -9.90
N ALA A 65 -2.56 19.11 -9.35
CA ALA A 65 -3.89 18.55 -9.62
C ALA A 65 -4.32 18.68 -11.08
N GLU A 66 -3.88 19.74 -11.78
CA GLU A 66 -4.25 19.99 -13.18
C GLU A 66 -3.49 19.05 -14.13
N GLY A 67 -2.23 18.75 -13.84
CA GLY A 67 -1.38 17.86 -14.63
C GLY A 67 -1.64 16.36 -14.41
N LEU A 68 -2.34 15.99 -13.32
CA LEU A 68 -2.48 14.60 -12.90
C LEU A 68 -3.08 13.70 -13.99
N ALA A 69 -4.17 14.11 -14.61
CA ALA A 69 -4.85 13.31 -15.64
C ALA A 69 -3.96 13.07 -16.88
N GLY A 70 -3.22 14.12 -17.29
CA GLY A 70 -2.25 14.04 -18.39
C GLY A 70 -1.09 13.10 -18.07
N LEU A 71 -0.57 13.18 -16.84
CA LEU A 71 0.52 12.31 -16.40
C LEU A 71 0.07 10.84 -16.37
N ILE A 72 -1.08 10.53 -15.78
CA ILE A 72 -1.61 9.16 -15.77
C ILE A 72 -1.80 8.64 -17.19
N ALA A 73 -2.37 9.43 -18.10
CA ALA A 73 -2.55 9.05 -19.50
C ALA A 73 -1.20 8.70 -20.16
N GLY A 74 -0.18 9.55 -19.96
CA GLY A 74 1.16 9.31 -20.49
C GLY A 74 1.84 8.04 -19.92
N LEU A 75 1.64 7.74 -18.62
CA LEU A 75 2.18 6.52 -18.00
C LEU A 75 1.52 5.26 -18.57
N LEU A 76 0.20 5.27 -18.72
CA LEU A 76 -0.55 4.16 -19.32
C LEU A 76 -0.16 3.94 -20.78
N GLU A 77 0.02 5.02 -21.56
CA GLU A 77 0.48 4.97 -22.96
C GLU A 77 1.91 4.41 -23.04
N LYS A 78 2.84 4.94 -22.24
CA LYS A 78 4.24 4.48 -22.18
C LYS A 78 4.34 3.00 -21.84
N ARG A 79 3.44 2.51 -20.98
CA ARG A 79 3.34 1.09 -20.62
C ARG A 79 2.73 0.26 -21.76
N GLY A 80 2.01 0.87 -22.68
CA GLY A 80 1.24 0.18 -23.72
C GLY A 80 -0.02 -0.48 -23.18
N SER A 81 -0.59 0.06 -22.09
CA SER A 81 -1.79 -0.49 -21.47
C SER A 81 -3.01 -0.31 -22.35
N ALA A 82 -3.67 -1.39 -22.71
CA ALA A 82 -4.97 -1.39 -23.39
C ALA A 82 -6.15 -1.33 -22.41
N SER A 83 -5.91 -1.75 -21.15
CA SER A 83 -6.91 -1.82 -20.10
C SER A 83 -6.37 -1.31 -18.75
N VAL A 84 -7.24 -0.67 -17.98
CA VAL A 84 -6.93 -0.18 -16.64
C VAL A 84 -8.05 -0.54 -15.66
N LEU A 85 -7.68 -1.14 -14.54
CA LEU A 85 -8.60 -1.48 -13.48
C LEU A 85 -8.79 -0.26 -12.56
N VAL A 86 -10.05 0.03 -12.26
CA VAL A 86 -10.46 1.25 -11.56
C VAL A 86 -11.30 0.89 -10.35
N PRO A 87 -10.88 1.30 -9.14
CA PRO A 87 -11.73 1.26 -7.95
C PRO A 87 -13.00 2.09 -8.14
N SER A 88 -14.10 1.67 -7.50
CA SER A 88 -15.41 2.29 -7.70
C SER A 88 -15.52 3.74 -7.19
N GLY A 89 -14.64 4.14 -6.29
CA GLY A 89 -14.60 5.49 -5.72
C GLY A 89 -13.42 6.34 -6.21
N LEU A 90 -12.69 5.88 -7.23
CA LEU A 90 -11.64 6.68 -7.84
C LEU A 90 -12.26 7.88 -8.57
N ASP A 91 -11.64 9.04 -8.45
CA ASP A 91 -12.06 10.25 -9.17
C ASP A 91 -11.99 10.00 -10.70
N GLU A 92 -13.14 10.13 -11.36
CA GLU A 92 -13.25 9.91 -12.81
C GLU A 92 -12.40 10.88 -13.63
N GLY A 93 -12.14 12.08 -13.08
CA GLY A 93 -11.29 13.10 -13.67
C GLY A 93 -9.85 12.64 -13.90
N TRP A 94 -9.33 11.75 -13.07
CA TRP A 94 -7.96 11.25 -13.19
C TRP A 94 -7.72 10.48 -14.50
N LEU A 95 -8.75 9.90 -15.06
CA LEU A 95 -8.66 9.12 -16.30
C LEU A 95 -9.32 9.85 -17.49
N SER A 96 -9.60 11.16 -17.37
CA SER A 96 -10.31 11.93 -18.40
C SER A 96 -9.52 12.09 -19.70
N GLN A 97 -8.19 12.00 -19.65
CA GLN A 97 -7.31 12.21 -20.80
C GLN A 97 -6.78 10.91 -21.42
N THR A 98 -7.28 9.73 -20.99
CA THR A 98 -6.88 8.45 -21.57
C THR A 98 -8.03 7.77 -22.30
N GLY A 99 -7.72 7.11 -23.45
CA GLY A 99 -8.64 6.25 -24.20
C GLY A 99 -8.60 4.77 -23.80
N VAL A 100 -7.88 4.42 -22.74
CA VAL A 100 -7.70 3.04 -22.27
C VAL A 100 -9.04 2.48 -21.77
N THR A 101 -9.30 1.20 -22.05
CA THR A 101 -10.52 0.54 -21.58
C THR A 101 -10.54 0.45 -20.06
N ARG A 102 -11.56 1.04 -19.43
CA ARG A 102 -11.73 1.01 -17.97
C ARG A 102 -12.42 -0.29 -17.56
N VAL A 103 -11.80 -1.02 -16.65
CA VAL A 103 -12.34 -2.25 -16.05
C VAL A 103 -12.73 -1.93 -14.60
N THR A 104 -14.01 -2.06 -14.26
CA THR A 104 -14.48 -1.83 -12.89
C THR A 104 -14.21 -3.07 -12.02
N ASP A 105 -13.74 -2.84 -10.80
CA ASP A 105 -13.60 -3.92 -9.81
C ASP A 105 -14.98 -4.48 -9.42
N ARG A 106 -15.15 -5.81 -9.57
CA ARG A 106 -16.38 -6.54 -9.22
C ARG A 106 -16.05 -7.63 -8.20
N ALA A 107 -16.98 -7.89 -7.28
CA ALA A 107 -16.80 -8.93 -6.26
C ALA A 107 -16.55 -10.31 -6.89
N GLU A 108 -17.20 -10.57 -8.03
CA GLU A 108 -17.17 -11.82 -8.78
C GLU A 108 -15.93 -11.98 -9.68
N SER A 109 -15.17 -10.88 -9.94
CA SER A 109 -13.99 -10.95 -10.79
C SER A 109 -13.01 -11.99 -10.25
N THR A 110 -12.67 -12.94 -11.10
CA THR A 110 -11.71 -14.00 -10.79
C THR A 110 -10.27 -13.46 -10.87
N PRO A 111 -9.29 -14.08 -10.19
CA PRO A 111 -7.88 -13.70 -10.36
C PRO A 111 -7.43 -13.74 -11.82
N HIS A 112 -7.93 -14.68 -12.60
CA HIS A 112 -7.59 -14.84 -14.01
C HIS A 112 -8.14 -13.73 -14.91
N GLU A 113 -9.30 -13.16 -14.57
CA GLU A 113 -9.83 -11.96 -15.24
C GLU A 113 -9.01 -10.72 -14.89
N LEU A 114 -8.59 -10.60 -13.63
CA LEU A 114 -7.76 -9.49 -13.17
C LEU A 114 -6.34 -9.53 -13.78
N ASP A 115 -5.78 -10.73 -13.97
CA ASP A 115 -4.47 -10.95 -14.59
C ASP A 115 -4.40 -10.52 -16.07
N ARG A 116 -5.55 -10.37 -16.71
CA ARG A 116 -5.66 -9.87 -18.09
C ARG A 116 -5.73 -8.36 -18.19
N VAL A 117 -5.82 -7.67 -17.06
CA VAL A 117 -5.85 -6.21 -17.02
C VAL A 117 -4.42 -5.70 -16.89
N ASP A 118 -4.03 -4.80 -17.78
CA ASP A 118 -2.64 -4.35 -17.91
C ASP A 118 -2.16 -3.49 -16.74
N SER A 119 -3.06 -2.64 -16.22
CA SER A 119 -2.70 -1.66 -15.18
C SER A 119 -3.82 -1.49 -14.16
N VAL A 120 -3.46 -0.98 -12.98
CA VAL A 120 -4.41 -0.50 -11.98
C VAL A 120 -4.01 0.91 -11.54
N VAL A 121 -5.01 1.77 -11.34
CA VAL A 121 -4.81 3.13 -10.78
C VAL A 121 -5.54 3.23 -9.46
N THR A 122 -4.87 3.67 -8.40
CA THR A 122 -5.47 3.86 -7.07
C THR A 122 -5.00 5.13 -6.40
N ALA A 123 -5.75 5.60 -5.40
CA ALA A 123 -5.24 6.46 -4.35
C ALA A 123 -4.56 5.62 -3.25
N CYS A 124 -4.17 6.26 -2.15
CA CYS A 124 -3.70 5.60 -0.93
C CYS A 124 -4.36 6.20 0.31
N SER A 125 -4.20 5.54 1.45
CA SER A 125 -4.63 6.05 2.75
C SER A 125 -3.56 6.96 3.36
N VAL A 126 -2.35 6.45 3.47
CA VAL A 126 -1.20 7.17 4.03
C VAL A 126 0.09 6.69 3.36
N ALA A 127 1.08 7.58 3.27
CA ALA A 127 2.44 7.28 2.83
C ALA A 127 3.43 7.63 3.95
N ILE A 128 4.36 6.74 4.25
CA ILE A 128 5.30 6.82 5.37
C ILE A 128 6.70 7.11 4.82
N ALA A 129 7.21 8.28 5.11
CA ALA A 129 8.44 8.79 4.51
C ALA A 129 9.68 7.97 4.89
N GLU A 130 9.89 7.66 6.17
CA GLU A 130 11.09 6.97 6.64
C GLU A 130 11.27 5.57 6.07
N THR A 131 10.21 4.93 5.62
CA THR A 131 10.25 3.56 5.10
C THR A 131 9.90 3.47 3.62
N GLY A 132 9.59 4.58 2.95
CA GLY A 132 9.14 4.57 1.56
C GLY A 132 7.93 3.65 1.36
N THR A 133 7.00 3.68 2.32
CA THR A 133 5.86 2.74 2.35
C THR A 133 4.56 3.46 2.06
N ILE A 134 3.76 2.91 1.16
CA ILE A 134 2.38 3.35 0.89
C ILE A 134 1.43 2.34 1.52
N VAL A 135 0.40 2.83 2.22
CA VAL A 135 -0.60 1.97 2.86
C VAL A 135 -1.96 2.17 2.19
N LEU A 136 -2.55 1.07 1.80
CA LEU A 136 -3.92 0.98 1.30
C LEU A 136 -4.79 0.31 2.37
N ASP A 137 -5.97 0.87 2.62
CA ASP A 137 -6.90 0.39 3.65
C ASP A 137 -8.23 -0.13 3.05
N GLY A 138 -8.28 -0.30 1.73
CA GLY A 138 -9.46 -0.76 1.01
C GLY A 138 -10.58 0.29 0.93
N SER A 139 -10.28 1.57 1.10
CA SER A 139 -11.21 2.66 0.83
C SER A 139 -11.70 2.64 -0.61
N PRO A 140 -12.85 3.27 -0.92
CA PRO A 140 -13.46 3.18 -2.25
C PRO A 140 -12.55 3.60 -3.41
N ASP A 141 -11.62 4.53 -3.19
CA ASP A 141 -10.65 5.02 -4.17
C ASP A 141 -9.37 4.15 -4.28
N GLN A 142 -9.26 3.13 -3.43
CA GLN A 142 -8.14 2.18 -3.40
C GLN A 142 -8.58 0.79 -3.84
N GLY A 143 -9.86 0.47 -3.59
CA GLY A 143 -10.46 -0.80 -3.94
C GLY A 143 -10.00 -1.98 -3.08
N ARG A 144 -10.34 -3.17 -3.52
CA ARG A 144 -10.03 -4.39 -2.77
C ARG A 144 -8.56 -4.80 -2.96
N ARG A 145 -7.95 -5.36 -1.94
CA ARG A 145 -6.54 -5.79 -1.93
C ARG A 145 -6.11 -6.53 -3.21
N ARG A 146 -6.94 -7.43 -3.76
CA ARG A 146 -6.54 -8.23 -4.93
C ARG A 146 -6.34 -7.42 -6.20
N ILE A 147 -7.00 -6.26 -6.36
CA ILE A 147 -6.84 -5.46 -7.58
C ILE A 147 -5.47 -4.75 -7.64
N THR A 148 -4.83 -4.59 -6.52
CA THR A 148 -3.49 -4.00 -6.43
C THR A 148 -2.38 -5.04 -6.38
N LEU A 149 -2.71 -6.34 -6.33
CA LEU A 149 -1.74 -7.43 -6.28
C LEU A 149 -1.65 -8.25 -7.57
N VAL A 150 -2.72 -8.27 -8.39
CA VAL A 150 -2.77 -9.15 -9.57
C VAL A 150 -2.29 -8.46 -10.84
N PRO A 151 -2.75 -7.25 -11.22
CA PRO A 151 -2.21 -6.53 -12.38
C PRO A 151 -0.70 -6.25 -12.22
N ASP A 152 0.03 -6.33 -13.32
CA ASP A 152 1.49 -6.22 -13.32
C ASP A 152 2.03 -4.80 -13.22
N HIS A 153 1.18 -3.81 -13.39
CA HIS A 153 1.49 -2.39 -13.32
C HIS A 153 0.52 -1.65 -12.40
N HIS A 154 1.05 -0.99 -11.38
CA HIS A 154 0.28 -0.19 -10.43
C HIS A 154 0.73 1.28 -10.48
N VAL A 155 -0.21 2.17 -10.76
CA VAL A 155 -0.05 3.62 -10.62
C VAL A 155 -0.77 4.05 -9.34
N CYS A 156 -0.02 4.48 -8.33
CA CYS A 156 -0.55 4.92 -7.04
C CYS A 156 -0.39 6.43 -6.89
N VAL A 157 -1.48 7.12 -6.61
CA VAL A 157 -1.50 8.57 -6.39
C VAL A 157 -1.46 8.86 -4.89
N VAL A 158 -0.51 9.70 -4.48
CA VAL A 158 -0.32 10.19 -3.12
C VAL A 158 -0.50 11.71 -3.10
N ARG A 159 -1.46 12.21 -2.35
CA ARG A 159 -1.65 13.65 -2.16
C ARG A 159 -0.66 14.15 -1.13
N VAL A 160 0.16 15.12 -1.51
CA VAL A 160 1.19 15.68 -0.65
C VAL A 160 0.83 17.15 -0.33
N PRO A 161 1.00 17.57 0.92
CA PRO A 161 1.56 16.82 2.04
C PRO A 161 0.56 15.97 2.83
N GLU A 162 -0.75 16.04 2.56
CA GLU A 162 -1.84 15.59 3.43
C GLU A 162 -1.77 14.11 3.79
N GLN A 163 -1.37 13.26 2.84
CA GLN A 163 -1.27 11.82 3.04
C GLN A 163 0.10 11.34 3.51
N VAL A 164 1.07 12.26 3.68
CA VAL A 164 2.43 11.91 4.08
C VAL A 164 2.61 12.06 5.59
N VAL A 165 3.27 11.08 6.18
CA VAL A 165 3.74 11.10 7.58
C VAL A 165 5.21 10.74 7.65
N SER A 166 5.90 11.19 8.69
CA SER A 166 7.32 10.90 8.86
C SER A 166 7.58 9.42 9.15
N SER A 167 6.83 8.83 10.09
CA SER A 167 7.16 7.56 10.73
C SER A 167 6.01 6.54 10.71
N VAL A 168 6.33 5.27 10.95
CA VAL A 168 5.35 4.20 11.11
C VAL A 168 4.37 4.46 12.26
N PRO A 169 4.79 4.91 13.47
CA PRO A 169 3.86 5.25 14.53
C PRO A 169 2.80 6.27 14.12
N GLN A 170 3.19 7.35 13.45
CA GLN A 170 2.26 8.35 12.92
C GLN A 170 1.33 7.78 11.86
N GLY A 171 1.83 6.86 11.02
CA GLY A 171 1.00 6.15 10.05
C GLY A 171 -0.08 5.29 10.71
N LEU A 172 0.28 4.57 11.78
CA LEU A 172 -0.65 3.73 12.53
C LEU A 172 -1.78 4.53 13.18
N GLU A 173 -1.53 5.76 13.61
CA GLU A 173 -2.55 6.66 14.19
C GLU A 173 -3.64 7.07 13.17
N ARG A 174 -3.31 7.03 11.87
CA ARG A 174 -4.23 7.38 10.78
C ARG A 174 -5.01 6.19 10.24
N LEU A 175 -4.69 4.96 10.66
CA LEU A 175 -5.24 3.73 10.12
C LEU A 175 -6.22 3.08 11.10
N ASP A 176 -7.30 2.53 10.56
CA ASP A 176 -8.20 1.66 11.33
C ASP A 176 -7.66 0.22 11.33
N PRO A 177 -7.22 -0.32 12.48
CA PRO A 177 -6.66 -1.67 12.54
C PRO A 177 -7.68 -2.78 12.27
N ALA A 178 -8.98 -2.48 12.27
CA ALA A 178 -10.04 -3.43 11.92
C ALA A 178 -10.19 -3.60 10.40
N ARG A 179 -9.63 -2.70 9.58
CA ARG A 179 -9.68 -2.77 8.14
C ARG A 179 -8.54 -3.63 7.57
N PRO A 180 -8.74 -4.27 6.41
CA PRO A 180 -7.65 -4.96 5.73
C PRO A 180 -6.63 -3.95 5.23
N LEU A 181 -5.40 -4.00 5.74
CA LEU A 181 -4.32 -3.11 5.33
C LEU A 181 -3.39 -3.82 4.34
N THR A 182 -2.97 -3.08 3.30
CA THR A 182 -1.92 -3.51 2.36
C THR A 182 -0.78 -2.48 2.43
N TRP A 183 0.40 -2.95 2.84
CA TRP A 183 1.62 -2.14 2.95
C TRP A 183 2.50 -2.42 1.75
N ILE A 184 2.86 -1.38 1.00
CA ILE A 184 3.60 -1.45 -0.25
C ILE A 184 4.90 -0.66 -0.10
N SER A 185 6.04 -1.35 -0.11
CA SER A 185 7.37 -0.75 -0.09
C SER A 185 8.10 -1.17 -1.37
N GLY A 186 7.84 -0.45 -2.45
CA GLY A 186 8.34 -0.76 -3.79
C GLY A 186 7.55 -1.84 -4.55
N PRO A 187 7.94 -2.13 -5.81
CA PRO A 187 7.34 -3.18 -6.62
C PRO A 187 7.61 -4.57 -6.04
N SER A 188 6.82 -5.55 -6.46
CA SER A 188 6.94 -6.93 -5.97
C SER A 188 8.33 -7.52 -6.25
N ALA A 189 8.99 -7.97 -5.19
CA ALA A 189 10.25 -8.67 -5.28
C ALA A 189 10.37 -9.71 -4.16
N THR A 190 10.85 -10.91 -4.48
CA THR A 190 11.15 -11.98 -3.52
C THR A 190 12.62 -12.31 -3.63
N SER A 191 13.36 -12.13 -2.55
CA SER A 191 14.81 -12.44 -2.49
C SER A 191 15.16 -13.44 -1.38
N ASP A 192 14.25 -13.69 -0.45
CA ASP A 192 14.58 -14.36 0.82
C ASP A 192 14.72 -15.88 0.70
N ILE A 193 14.20 -16.48 -0.36
CA ILE A 193 14.18 -17.94 -0.52
C ILE A 193 15.22 -18.41 -1.55
N GLU A 194 15.41 -17.66 -2.63
CA GLU A 194 16.18 -18.11 -3.82
C GLU A 194 17.56 -17.48 -3.91
N LEU A 195 17.92 -16.56 -3.01
CA LEU A 195 19.13 -15.69 -3.10
C LEU A 195 19.21 -14.87 -4.40
N ASP A 196 18.25 -15.06 -5.28
CA ASP A 196 18.05 -14.29 -6.51
C ASP A 196 16.70 -13.56 -6.44
N ARG A 197 16.68 -12.30 -6.89
CA ARG A 197 15.47 -11.48 -6.83
C ARG A 197 14.51 -11.87 -7.93
N VAL A 198 13.48 -12.62 -7.59
CA VAL A 198 12.36 -12.93 -8.50
C VAL A 198 11.29 -11.85 -8.36
N GLU A 199 10.97 -11.18 -9.46
CA GLU A 199 9.94 -10.11 -9.50
C GLU A 199 8.58 -10.69 -9.88
N GLY A 200 7.48 -10.10 -9.32
CA GLY A 200 6.11 -10.42 -9.72
C GLY A 200 5.45 -11.61 -9.03
N VAL A 201 6.01 -12.13 -7.94
CA VAL A 201 5.43 -13.27 -7.21
C VAL A 201 4.24 -12.85 -6.33
N HIS A 202 4.32 -11.68 -5.72
CA HIS A 202 3.36 -11.20 -4.72
C HIS A 202 2.74 -9.84 -5.03
N GLY A 203 2.79 -9.39 -6.27
CA GLY A 203 2.25 -8.09 -6.69
C GLY A 203 2.85 -7.57 -8.00
N PRO A 204 2.53 -6.34 -8.37
CA PRO A 204 3.00 -5.70 -9.59
C PRO A 204 4.52 -5.64 -9.69
N ARG A 205 5.07 -5.95 -10.85
CA ARG A 205 6.51 -5.77 -11.15
C ARG A 205 6.87 -4.30 -11.34
N THR A 206 5.89 -3.46 -11.66
CA THR A 206 6.10 -2.03 -11.84
C THR A 206 5.17 -1.25 -10.92
N LEU A 207 5.77 -0.39 -10.10
CA LEU A 207 5.06 0.56 -9.24
C LEU A 207 5.45 1.98 -9.66
N GLU A 208 4.48 2.73 -10.18
CA GLU A 208 4.60 4.16 -10.45
C GLU A 208 3.88 4.92 -9.33
N VAL A 209 4.56 5.84 -8.69
CA VAL A 209 4.00 6.66 -7.60
C VAL A 209 3.95 8.10 -8.04
N ILE A 210 2.76 8.69 -8.03
CA ILE A 210 2.56 10.10 -8.37
C ILE A 210 2.33 10.90 -7.10
N LEU A 211 3.27 11.77 -6.76
CA LEU A 211 3.13 12.75 -5.69
C LEU A 211 2.40 13.98 -6.27
N VAL A 212 1.16 14.20 -5.79
CA VAL A 212 0.32 15.32 -6.23
C VAL A 212 0.27 16.35 -5.12
N GLY A 213 0.75 17.55 -5.40
CA GLY A 213 0.74 18.68 -4.46
C GLY A 213 0.56 20.00 -5.19
N ASP A 214 0.51 21.07 -4.42
CA ASP A 214 0.58 22.41 -4.97
C ASP A 214 1.97 22.62 -5.59
N ALA A 215 1.99 23.26 -6.75
CA ALA A 215 3.22 23.57 -7.50
C ALA A 215 4.04 24.65 -6.81
#